data_175cf875c51c73e8c488b24d5dfba87d
#
_entry.id   175cf875c51c73e8c488b24d5dfba87d
#
_cell.length_a   1.000
_cell.length_b   1.000
_cell.length_c   1.000
_cell.angle_alpha   90.00
_cell.angle_beta   90.00
_cell.angle_gamma   90.00
#
_symmetry.space_group_name_H-M   'P 1'
#
loop_
_entity.id
_entity.type
_entity.pdbx_description
1 polymer ?
#
loop_
_entity_poly.entity_id
_entity_poly.type
_entity_poly.pdbx_seq_one_letter_code
_entity_poly.pdbx_strand_id
1 'polypeptide(L)'
;RQEGGRLVPCKEKTGLWAWRRTDGALVPLRGDVRFEHVSFGYGDSRRILQDISLYAKPGQKIAFVGSTGAGKTTITNLINRFYDVQEGRVTYDGIDVKEICKDSLRRSLGMVLQDTHLFTGTIEDNIRFGKLDATKEEIVRAAKIANADSFIRRLPQGYQTMVTADGANLSQGQRQLLAIARAAVADPPVLILDEATSSIDTRTEALIEKGMDQLMEGRTVF
;
A
#
# COMPACT_ATOMS: atom_id res chain seq x y z
N ARG A 1 18.17 -11.52 -7.42
CA ARG A 1 19.15 -11.83 -6.38
C ARG A 1 20.38 -10.92 -6.48
N GLN A 2 21.18 -10.87 -5.44
CA GLN A 2 22.42 -10.10 -5.44
C GLN A 2 23.60 -11.04 -5.72
N GLU A 3 24.41 -10.72 -6.74
CA GLU A 3 25.64 -11.44 -7.12
C GLU A 3 26.78 -10.44 -7.32
N GLY A 4 27.90 -10.64 -6.62
CA GLY A 4 29.07 -9.75 -6.73
C GLY A 4 28.77 -8.26 -6.52
N GLY A 5 27.81 -7.93 -5.63
CA GLY A 5 27.36 -6.55 -5.38
C GLY A 5 26.38 -5.98 -6.41
N ARG A 6 26.00 -6.74 -7.45
CA ARG A 6 25.03 -6.33 -8.48
C ARG A 6 23.73 -7.09 -8.34
N LEU A 7 22.62 -6.44 -8.72
CA LEU A 7 21.32 -7.10 -8.81
C LEU A 7 21.20 -7.84 -10.13
N VAL A 8 20.79 -9.12 -10.07
CA VAL A 8 20.55 -9.98 -11.23
C VAL A 8 19.13 -10.53 -11.17
N PRO A 9 18.41 -10.58 -12.29
CA PRO A 9 17.10 -11.24 -12.33
C PRO A 9 17.23 -12.72 -11.93
N CYS A 10 16.27 -13.23 -11.17
CA CYS A 10 16.19 -14.66 -10.85
C CYS A 10 14.74 -15.11 -10.81
N LYS A 11 14.51 -16.42 -10.91
CA LYS A 11 13.18 -17.04 -10.81
C LYS A 11 12.78 -17.30 -9.35
N GLU A 12 13.74 -17.32 -8.45
CA GLU A 12 13.53 -17.57 -7.03
C GLU A 12 13.03 -16.32 -6.32
N LYS A 13 12.11 -16.47 -5.38
CA LYS A 13 11.63 -15.37 -4.53
C LYS A 13 12.69 -15.08 -3.47
N THR A 14 13.43 -14.00 -3.65
CA THR A 14 14.53 -13.60 -2.73
C THR A 14 14.11 -12.51 -1.75
N GLY A 15 12.91 -11.95 -1.89
CA GLY A 15 12.49 -10.76 -1.15
C GLY A 15 13.14 -9.46 -1.61
N LEU A 16 14.02 -9.51 -2.60
CA LEU A 16 14.65 -8.33 -3.18
C LEU A 16 13.89 -7.91 -4.43
N TRP A 17 13.51 -6.62 -4.48
CA TRP A 17 12.82 -6.02 -5.60
C TRP A 17 13.69 -4.97 -6.27
N ALA A 18 13.53 -4.81 -7.58
CA ALA A 18 14.26 -3.81 -8.34
C ALA A 18 13.41 -3.27 -9.49
N TRP A 19 13.60 -1.99 -9.79
CA TRP A 19 13.17 -1.39 -11.04
C TRP A 19 14.09 -1.81 -12.17
N ARG A 20 13.52 -2.16 -13.31
CA ARG A 20 14.30 -2.34 -14.55
C ARG A 20 14.20 -1.06 -15.38
N ARG A 21 15.29 -0.39 -15.59
CA ARG A 21 15.38 0.77 -16.47
C ARG A 21 15.35 0.35 -17.94
N THR A 22 15.10 1.32 -18.82
CA THR A 22 15.09 1.10 -20.28
C THR A 22 16.45 0.63 -20.84
N ASP A 23 17.55 1.03 -20.19
CA ASP A 23 18.91 0.57 -20.50
C ASP A 23 19.23 -0.84 -19.96
N GLY A 24 18.26 -1.50 -19.31
CA GLY A 24 18.40 -2.82 -18.70
C GLY A 24 19.02 -2.83 -17.30
N ALA A 25 19.48 -1.70 -16.79
CA ALA A 25 20.01 -1.59 -15.43
C ALA A 25 18.92 -1.86 -14.38
N LEU A 26 19.32 -2.50 -13.28
CA LEU A 26 18.43 -2.75 -12.14
C LEU A 26 18.74 -1.77 -11.02
N VAL A 27 17.72 -1.04 -10.59
CA VAL A 27 17.75 -0.11 -9.45
C VAL A 27 17.03 -0.77 -8.28
N PRO A 28 17.65 -0.91 -7.09
CA PRO A 28 17.02 -1.50 -5.93
C PRO A 28 15.73 -0.74 -5.57
N LEU A 29 14.65 -1.48 -5.35
CA LEU A 29 13.39 -0.92 -4.87
C LEU A 29 13.48 -0.80 -3.34
N ARG A 30 13.66 0.41 -2.83
CA ARG A 30 13.88 0.72 -1.41
C ARG A 30 12.77 1.54 -0.78
N GLY A 31 12.03 2.31 -1.59
CA GLY A 31 10.97 3.18 -1.12
C GLY A 31 11.43 4.60 -0.79
N ASP A 32 12.46 5.14 -1.45
CA ASP A 32 12.78 6.57 -1.40
C ASP A 32 11.82 7.32 -2.33
N VAL A 33 10.95 8.14 -1.75
CA VAL A 33 9.96 8.94 -2.50
C VAL A 33 10.25 10.42 -2.30
N ARG A 34 10.32 11.18 -3.38
CA ARG A 34 10.58 12.62 -3.34
C ARG A 34 9.67 13.41 -4.25
N PHE A 35 9.24 14.55 -3.75
CA PHE A 35 8.60 15.61 -4.51
C PHE A 35 9.61 16.76 -4.64
N GLU A 36 9.82 17.24 -5.84
CA GLU A 36 10.75 18.32 -6.13
C GLU A 36 10.00 19.41 -6.90
N HIS A 37 9.76 20.53 -6.21
CA HIS A 37 9.08 21.72 -6.75
C HIS A 37 7.73 21.41 -7.43
N VAL A 38 6.92 20.56 -6.79
CA VAL A 38 5.67 20.05 -7.38
C VAL A 38 4.56 21.07 -7.23
N SER A 39 3.97 21.46 -8.35
CA SER A 39 2.72 22.22 -8.41
C SER A 39 1.67 21.39 -9.14
N PHE A 40 0.44 21.38 -8.60
CA PHE A 40 -0.66 20.59 -9.14
C PHE A 40 -2.04 21.16 -8.77
N GLY A 41 -2.99 21.03 -9.70
CA GLY A 41 -4.43 21.29 -9.49
C GLY A 41 -5.28 20.41 -10.37
N TYR A 42 -6.50 20.12 -9.94
CA TYR A 42 -7.46 19.37 -10.76
C TYR A 42 -8.14 20.31 -11.77
N GLY A 43 -7.89 20.11 -13.06
CA GLY A 43 -8.40 20.97 -14.14
C GLY A 43 -7.73 22.35 -14.18
N ASP A 44 -8.38 23.31 -14.85
CA ASP A 44 -7.88 24.67 -15.11
C ASP A 44 -8.10 25.65 -13.94
N SER A 45 -8.71 25.19 -12.86
CA SER A 45 -9.06 26.01 -11.72
C SER A 45 -7.91 26.10 -10.71
N ARG A 46 -8.18 26.32 -9.48
CA ARG A 46 -7.24 26.59 -8.39
C ARG A 46 -6.15 25.51 -8.24
N ARG A 47 -4.87 25.91 -8.21
CA ARG A 47 -3.75 25.04 -7.77
C ARG A 47 -3.95 24.63 -6.31
N ILE A 48 -3.87 23.32 -6.05
CA ILE A 48 -4.00 22.72 -4.71
C ILE A 48 -2.64 22.59 -4.06
N LEU A 49 -1.63 22.18 -4.83
CA LEU A 49 -0.23 22.14 -4.41
C LEU A 49 0.54 23.23 -5.16
N GLN A 50 1.39 23.98 -4.44
CA GLN A 50 2.19 25.06 -4.99
C GLN A 50 3.61 24.90 -4.50
N ASP A 51 4.54 24.60 -5.40
CA ASP A 51 5.98 24.47 -5.14
C ASP A 51 6.32 23.58 -3.95
N ILE A 52 5.68 22.41 -3.86
CA ILE A 52 5.86 21.49 -2.76
C ILE A 52 7.12 20.64 -2.98
N SER A 53 8.03 20.71 -2.01
CA SER A 53 9.20 19.84 -1.93
C SER A 53 9.14 19.04 -0.62
N LEU A 54 9.14 17.72 -0.72
CA LEU A 54 9.16 16.81 0.43
C LEU A 54 9.88 15.52 0.06
N TYR A 55 10.32 14.80 1.06
CA TYR A 55 10.93 13.48 0.85
C TYR A 55 10.60 12.52 1.98
N ALA A 56 10.56 11.24 1.63
CA ALA A 56 10.54 10.14 2.57
C ALA A 56 11.68 9.18 2.20
N LYS A 57 12.62 9.00 3.12
CA LYS A 57 13.69 8.00 2.97
C LYS A 57 13.14 6.60 3.24
N PRO A 58 13.80 5.54 2.73
CA PRO A 58 13.40 4.17 3.03
C PRO A 58 13.18 3.93 4.53
N GLY A 59 12.02 3.38 4.88
CA GLY A 59 11.64 3.08 6.27
C GLY A 59 11.13 4.28 7.09
N GLN A 60 11.03 5.48 6.53
CA GLN A 60 10.44 6.62 7.23
C GLN A 60 8.91 6.58 7.21
N LYS A 61 8.31 7.07 8.30
CA LYS A 61 6.87 7.30 8.42
C LYS A 61 6.62 8.81 8.34
N ILE A 62 5.81 9.24 7.39
CA ILE A 62 5.46 10.64 7.14
C ILE A 62 3.96 10.82 7.37
N ALA A 63 3.59 11.69 8.30
CA ALA A 63 2.21 12.05 8.53
C ALA A 63 1.89 13.39 7.86
N PHE A 64 0.84 13.43 7.04
CA PHE A 64 0.30 14.68 6.50
C PHE A 64 -0.79 15.21 7.44
N VAL A 65 -0.55 16.38 8.01
CA VAL A 65 -1.50 17.04 8.91
C VAL A 65 -2.04 18.30 8.24
N GLY A 66 -3.33 18.53 8.37
CA GLY A 66 -3.98 19.71 7.82
C GLY A 66 -5.49 19.52 7.70
N SER A 67 -6.20 20.64 7.50
CA SER A 67 -7.66 20.64 7.29
C SER A 67 -8.08 19.88 6.04
N THR A 68 -9.37 19.57 5.94
CA THR A 68 -9.96 19.04 4.70
C THR A 68 -9.68 20.00 3.54
N GLY A 69 -9.24 19.47 2.40
CA GLY A 69 -8.87 20.29 1.23
C GLY A 69 -7.43 20.82 1.25
N ALA A 70 -6.62 20.57 2.28
CA ALA A 70 -5.22 20.99 2.36
C ALA A 70 -4.27 20.26 1.37
N GLY A 71 -4.78 19.33 0.56
CA GLY A 71 -3.97 18.63 -0.46
C GLY A 71 -3.40 17.28 -0.02
N LYS A 72 -3.72 16.77 1.19
CA LYS A 72 -3.22 15.46 1.68
C LYS A 72 -3.51 14.33 0.69
N THR A 73 -4.76 14.15 0.32
CA THR A 73 -5.18 13.14 -0.67
C THR A 73 -4.58 13.40 -2.06
N THR A 74 -4.33 14.67 -2.40
CA THR A 74 -3.66 15.01 -3.67
C THR A 74 -2.23 14.49 -3.69
N ILE A 75 -1.48 14.61 -2.59
CA ILE A 75 -0.12 14.07 -2.50
C ILE A 75 -0.13 12.55 -2.70
N THR A 76 -1.03 11.82 -2.00
CA THR A 76 -1.13 10.36 -2.15
C THR A 76 -1.55 9.95 -3.56
N ASN A 77 -2.44 10.71 -4.21
CA ASN A 77 -2.84 10.49 -5.60
C ASN A 77 -1.67 10.67 -6.58
N LEU A 78 -0.78 11.62 -6.33
CA LEU A 78 0.41 11.84 -7.13
C LEU A 78 1.46 10.75 -6.92
N ILE A 79 1.64 10.23 -5.70
CA ILE A 79 2.50 9.07 -5.43
C ILE A 79 2.03 7.85 -6.22
N ASN A 80 0.71 7.60 -6.25
CA ASN A 80 0.08 6.51 -7.02
C ASN A 80 0.04 6.78 -8.53
N ARG A 81 0.45 8.00 -8.93
CA ARG A 81 0.34 8.44 -10.32
C ARG A 81 -1.08 8.23 -10.90
N PHE A 82 -2.12 8.59 -10.12
CA PHE A 82 -3.48 8.73 -10.65
C PHE A 82 -3.56 9.97 -11.55
N TYR A 83 -2.71 10.96 -11.27
CA TYR A 83 -2.50 12.16 -12.05
C TYR A 83 -1.01 12.39 -12.26
N ASP A 84 -0.62 12.98 -13.36
CA ASP A 84 0.74 13.44 -13.60
C ASP A 84 0.88 14.89 -13.13
N VAL A 85 2.02 15.22 -12.52
CA VAL A 85 2.30 16.58 -12.03
C VAL A 85 2.39 17.57 -13.19
N GLN A 86 1.93 18.80 -12.98
CA GLN A 86 1.97 19.88 -13.96
C GLN A 86 3.33 20.58 -13.98
N GLU A 87 3.92 20.81 -12.79
CA GLU A 87 5.25 21.38 -12.63
C GLU A 87 6.02 20.55 -11.60
N GLY A 88 7.36 20.54 -11.71
CA GLY A 88 8.22 19.75 -10.88
C GLY A 88 8.20 18.26 -11.24
N ARG A 89 8.63 17.43 -10.32
CA ARG A 89 8.66 15.98 -10.50
C ARG A 89 8.45 15.21 -9.20
N VAL A 90 7.95 13.99 -9.32
CA VAL A 90 7.91 13.01 -8.24
C VAL A 90 8.85 11.88 -8.62
N THR A 91 9.80 11.54 -7.73
CA THR A 91 10.73 10.44 -7.96
C THR A 91 10.49 9.30 -6.98
N TYR A 92 10.74 8.08 -7.42
CA TYR A 92 10.73 6.87 -6.63
C TYR A 92 12.06 6.13 -6.84
N ASP A 93 12.84 6.00 -5.77
CA ASP A 93 14.22 5.49 -5.82
C ASP A 93 15.10 6.21 -6.86
N GLY A 94 14.91 7.54 -6.99
CA GLY A 94 15.63 8.39 -7.92
C GLY A 94 15.16 8.33 -9.38
N ILE A 95 14.11 7.55 -9.69
CA ILE A 95 13.51 7.46 -11.02
C ILE A 95 12.24 8.32 -11.03
N ASP A 96 12.06 9.18 -12.05
CA ASP A 96 10.80 9.91 -12.21
C ASP A 96 9.64 8.91 -12.37
N VAL A 97 8.58 9.07 -11.58
CA VAL A 97 7.43 8.17 -11.66
C VAL A 97 6.78 8.15 -13.05
N LYS A 98 7.00 9.19 -13.86
CA LYS A 98 6.55 9.23 -15.27
C LYS A 98 7.28 8.22 -16.16
N GLU A 99 8.50 7.85 -15.80
CA GLU A 99 9.30 6.85 -16.53
C GLU A 99 9.01 5.41 -16.08
N ILE A 100 8.29 5.23 -14.97
CA ILE A 100 7.91 3.91 -14.45
C ILE A 100 6.58 3.50 -15.08
N CYS A 101 6.46 2.25 -15.52
CA CYS A 101 5.16 1.69 -15.93
C CYS A 101 4.16 1.78 -14.77
N LYS A 102 2.96 2.32 -15.03
CA LYS A 102 1.94 2.57 -13.99
C LYS A 102 1.58 1.31 -13.20
N ASP A 103 1.45 0.18 -13.87
CA ASP A 103 1.12 -1.09 -13.20
C ASP A 103 2.25 -1.55 -12.27
N SER A 104 3.51 -1.39 -12.69
CA SER A 104 4.68 -1.71 -11.86
C SER A 104 4.78 -0.78 -10.66
N LEU A 105 4.58 0.53 -10.86
CA LEU A 105 4.54 1.52 -9.78
C LEU A 105 3.48 1.14 -8.74
N ARG A 106 2.23 0.91 -9.17
CA ARG A 106 1.12 0.61 -8.27
C ARG A 106 1.27 -0.72 -7.54
N ARG A 107 1.89 -1.72 -8.17
CA ARG A 107 2.23 -2.99 -7.49
C ARG A 107 3.26 -2.84 -6.38
N SER A 108 4.10 -1.82 -6.44
CA SER A 108 5.09 -1.53 -5.40
C SER A 108 4.53 -0.70 -4.23
N LEU A 109 3.30 -0.22 -4.36
CA LEU A 109 2.59 0.59 -3.36
C LEU A 109 1.47 -0.23 -2.73
N GLY A 110 1.45 -0.32 -1.41
CA GLY A 110 0.32 -0.86 -0.67
C GLY A 110 -0.60 0.27 -0.23
N MET A 111 -1.90 0.04 -0.28
CA MET A 111 -2.89 1.02 0.18
C MET A 111 -3.81 0.38 1.21
N VAL A 112 -4.00 1.06 2.33
CA VAL A 112 -5.06 0.76 3.30
C VAL A 112 -5.91 2.01 3.43
N LEU A 113 -7.12 1.95 2.88
CA LEU A 113 -8.07 3.06 2.85
C LEU A 113 -9.06 2.95 3.99
N GLN A 114 -9.64 4.10 4.38
CA GLN A 114 -10.70 4.19 5.36
C GLN A 114 -11.92 3.36 4.94
N ASP A 115 -12.38 3.55 3.71
CA ASP A 115 -13.46 2.76 3.13
C ASP A 115 -12.92 1.48 2.52
N THR A 116 -13.07 0.40 3.25
CA THR A 116 -12.60 -0.92 2.81
C THR A 116 -13.63 -1.60 1.93
N HIS A 117 -13.32 -1.72 0.65
CA HIS A 117 -14.12 -2.50 -0.29
C HIS A 117 -13.64 -3.94 -0.38
N LEU A 118 -14.58 -4.86 -0.14
CA LEU A 118 -14.39 -6.29 -0.34
C LEU A 118 -15.28 -6.75 -1.50
N PHE A 119 -14.76 -7.64 -2.33
CA PHE A 119 -15.55 -8.23 -3.40
C PHE A 119 -16.17 -9.55 -2.98
N THR A 120 -17.24 -9.93 -3.68
CA THR A 120 -17.90 -11.22 -3.49
C THR A 120 -16.91 -12.33 -3.84
N GLY A 121 -16.65 -13.22 -2.88
CA GLY A 121 -15.67 -14.29 -2.98
C GLY A 121 -15.31 -14.78 -1.58
N THR A 122 -14.36 -15.69 -1.45
CA THR A 122 -13.92 -16.17 -0.15
C THR A 122 -13.05 -15.11 0.57
N ILE A 123 -12.89 -15.24 1.88
CA ILE A 123 -11.91 -14.43 2.64
C ILE A 123 -10.50 -14.67 2.06
N GLU A 124 -10.17 -15.92 1.72
CA GLU A 124 -8.89 -16.27 1.07
C GLU A 124 -8.70 -15.49 -0.23
N ASP A 125 -9.72 -15.43 -1.10
CA ASP A 125 -9.66 -14.69 -2.37
C ASP A 125 -9.47 -13.19 -2.13
N ASN A 126 -10.19 -12.63 -1.15
CA ASN A 126 -10.07 -11.23 -0.79
C ASN A 126 -8.66 -10.85 -0.32
N ILE A 127 -7.99 -11.70 0.46
CA ILE A 127 -6.59 -11.47 0.87
C ILE A 127 -5.66 -11.69 -0.33
N ARG A 128 -5.85 -12.78 -1.10
CA ARG A 128 -5.06 -13.13 -2.28
C ARG A 128 -5.05 -12.03 -3.35
N PHE A 129 -6.06 -11.17 -3.39
CA PHE A 129 -6.10 -10.06 -4.33
C PHE A 129 -4.90 -9.12 -4.21
N GLY A 130 -4.28 -9.00 -3.03
CA GLY A 130 -3.02 -8.25 -2.87
C GLY A 130 -1.84 -8.88 -3.61
N LYS A 131 -1.89 -10.23 -3.84
CA LYS A 131 -0.86 -11.00 -4.54
C LYS A 131 -1.50 -12.27 -5.10
N LEU A 132 -1.84 -12.24 -6.40
CA LEU A 132 -2.65 -13.29 -7.04
C LEU A 132 -2.01 -14.69 -7.01
N ASP A 133 -0.67 -14.77 -6.98
CA ASP A 133 0.10 -16.01 -6.88
C ASP A 133 0.47 -16.39 -5.44
N ALA A 134 -0.15 -15.75 -4.44
CA ALA A 134 0.12 -16.04 -3.03
C ALA A 134 -0.26 -17.48 -2.67
N THR A 135 0.62 -18.16 -1.95
CA THR A 135 0.34 -19.48 -1.39
C THR A 135 -0.58 -19.36 -0.17
N LYS A 136 -1.17 -20.48 0.24
CA LYS A 136 -2.02 -20.52 1.45
C LYS A 136 -1.25 -20.09 2.69
N GLU A 137 0.02 -20.47 2.80
CA GLU A 137 0.91 -20.13 3.91
C GLU A 137 1.20 -18.62 3.93
N GLU A 138 1.40 -18.00 2.76
CA GLU A 138 1.58 -16.54 2.63
C GLU A 138 0.30 -15.80 3.07
N ILE A 139 -0.88 -16.28 2.67
CA ILE A 139 -2.17 -15.71 3.05
C ILE A 139 -2.39 -15.80 4.56
N VAL A 140 -2.15 -16.97 5.17
CA VAL A 140 -2.28 -17.15 6.62
C VAL A 140 -1.28 -16.27 7.38
N ARG A 141 -0.05 -16.14 6.87
CA ARG A 141 0.96 -15.23 7.47
C ARG A 141 0.50 -13.78 7.42
N ALA A 142 0.00 -13.33 6.27
CA ALA A 142 -0.55 -11.98 6.11
C ALA A 142 -1.73 -11.71 7.05
N ALA A 143 -2.64 -12.68 7.19
CA ALA A 143 -3.76 -12.59 8.12
C ALA A 143 -3.30 -12.52 9.59
N LYS A 144 -2.20 -13.19 9.96
CA LYS A 144 -1.61 -13.09 11.31
C LYS A 144 -0.99 -11.72 11.55
N ILE A 145 -0.25 -11.17 10.58
CA ILE A 145 0.29 -9.80 10.65
C ILE A 145 -0.84 -8.79 10.88
N ALA A 146 -1.94 -8.95 10.16
CA ALA A 146 -3.12 -8.09 10.28
C ALA A 146 -3.97 -8.35 11.52
N ASN A 147 -3.64 -9.30 12.39
CA ASN A 147 -4.49 -9.79 13.49
C ASN A 147 -5.87 -10.33 13.05
N ALA A 148 -6.00 -10.72 11.79
CA ALA A 148 -7.25 -11.25 11.21
C ALA A 148 -7.43 -12.77 11.43
N ASP A 149 -6.34 -13.55 11.50
CA ASP A 149 -6.38 -15.03 11.57
C ASP A 149 -7.28 -15.55 12.69
N SER A 150 -7.28 -14.91 13.85
CA SER A 150 -8.05 -15.33 15.01
C SER A 150 -9.56 -15.27 14.81
N PHE A 151 -10.07 -14.22 14.15
CA PHE A 151 -11.50 -14.15 13.84
C PHE A 151 -11.86 -15.02 12.66
N ILE A 152 -11.01 -15.10 11.63
CA ILE A 152 -11.24 -15.94 10.45
C ILE A 152 -11.45 -17.40 10.86
N ARG A 153 -10.58 -17.93 11.72
CA ARG A 153 -10.69 -19.32 12.21
C ARG A 153 -11.93 -19.63 13.04
N ARG A 154 -12.57 -18.60 13.62
CA ARG A 154 -13.84 -18.76 14.35
C ARG A 154 -15.07 -18.78 13.45
N LEU A 155 -14.94 -18.38 12.20
CA LEU A 155 -16.02 -18.48 11.23
C LEU A 155 -16.26 -19.96 10.83
N PRO A 156 -17.49 -20.37 10.56
CA PRO A 156 -17.82 -21.78 10.27
C PRO A 156 -17.00 -22.40 9.14
N GLN A 157 -16.63 -21.62 8.13
CA GLN A 157 -15.85 -22.08 6.98
C GLN A 157 -14.43 -21.47 6.97
N GLY A 158 -14.01 -20.80 8.04
CA GLY A 158 -12.68 -20.20 8.14
C GLY A 158 -12.36 -19.31 6.94
N TYR A 159 -11.20 -19.53 6.32
CA TYR A 159 -10.75 -18.81 5.13
C TYR A 159 -11.64 -19.00 3.89
N GLN A 160 -12.45 -20.09 3.85
CA GLN A 160 -13.41 -20.36 2.78
C GLN A 160 -14.77 -19.69 3.01
N THR A 161 -14.92 -18.93 4.09
CA THR A 161 -16.14 -18.16 4.34
C THR A 161 -16.38 -17.18 3.20
N MET A 162 -17.57 -17.24 2.61
CA MET A 162 -17.98 -16.31 1.55
C MET A 162 -18.20 -14.92 2.13
N VAL A 163 -17.59 -13.96 1.50
CA VAL A 163 -17.83 -12.52 1.70
C VAL A 163 -18.90 -12.10 0.70
N THR A 164 -19.99 -11.57 1.19
CA THR A 164 -21.07 -11.05 0.35
C THR A 164 -20.75 -9.62 -0.13
N ALA A 165 -21.60 -9.06 -0.98
CA ALA A 165 -21.37 -7.76 -1.58
C ALA A 165 -20.85 -6.73 -0.56
N ASP A 166 -19.66 -6.20 -0.84
CA ASP A 166 -18.95 -5.21 -0.02
C ASP A 166 -18.69 -5.60 1.45
N GLY A 167 -18.70 -6.91 1.74
CA GLY A 167 -18.46 -7.42 3.09
C GLY A 167 -19.61 -7.18 4.07
N ALA A 168 -20.86 -7.11 3.59
CA ALA A 168 -22.04 -6.84 4.43
C ALA A 168 -22.23 -7.84 5.59
N ASN A 169 -21.68 -9.05 5.44
CA ASN A 169 -21.71 -10.08 6.48
C ASN A 169 -20.56 -10.01 7.50
N LEU A 170 -19.71 -8.99 7.41
CA LEU A 170 -18.58 -8.73 8.30
C LEU A 170 -18.73 -7.38 8.99
N SER A 171 -18.24 -7.27 10.24
CA SER A 171 -18.16 -5.97 10.90
C SER A 171 -17.16 -5.04 10.21
N GLN A 172 -17.28 -3.73 10.43
CA GLN A 172 -16.35 -2.75 9.87
C GLN A 172 -14.90 -3.06 10.25
N GLY A 173 -14.64 -3.37 11.51
CA GLY A 173 -13.30 -3.74 11.97
C GLY A 173 -12.77 -5.02 11.31
N GLN A 174 -13.64 -6.05 11.11
CA GLN A 174 -13.23 -7.26 10.37
C GLN A 174 -12.86 -6.95 8.92
N ARG A 175 -13.63 -6.10 8.24
CA ARG A 175 -13.30 -5.65 6.88
C ARG A 175 -11.95 -4.95 6.84
N GLN A 176 -11.67 -4.10 7.83
CA GLN A 176 -10.40 -3.38 7.93
C GLN A 176 -9.21 -4.32 8.18
N LEU A 177 -9.35 -5.29 9.08
CA LEU A 177 -8.31 -6.32 9.28
C LEU A 177 -8.02 -7.09 7.98
N LEU A 178 -9.04 -7.36 7.14
CA LEU A 178 -8.84 -7.98 5.83
C LEU A 178 -8.13 -7.05 4.83
N ALA A 179 -8.40 -5.74 4.86
CA ALA A 179 -7.65 -4.77 4.04
C ALA A 179 -6.17 -4.70 4.42
N ILE A 180 -5.88 -4.74 5.73
CA ILE A 180 -4.49 -4.82 6.23
C ILE A 180 -3.84 -6.13 5.78
N ALA A 181 -4.54 -7.26 5.85
CA ALA A 181 -4.03 -8.55 5.38
C ALA A 181 -3.76 -8.55 3.87
N ARG A 182 -4.63 -7.90 3.07
CA ARG A 182 -4.44 -7.69 1.63
C ARG A 182 -3.18 -6.88 1.32
N ALA A 183 -2.91 -5.83 2.08
CA ALA A 183 -1.68 -5.06 1.95
C ALA A 183 -0.46 -5.87 2.41
N ALA A 184 -0.58 -6.64 3.50
CA ALA A 184 0.50 -7.46 4.04
C ALA A 184 0.94 -8.59 3.10
N VAL A 185 0.02 -9.23 2.39
CA VAL A 185 0.36 -10.31 1.44
C VAL A 185 1.10 -9.78 0.21
N ALA A 186 0.82 -8.54 -0.19
CA ALA A 186 1.51 -7.85 -1.29
C ALA A 186 2.96 -7.51 -0.94
N ASP A 187 3.27 -7.33 0.34
CA ASP A 187 4.59 -6.99 0.89
C ASP A 187 5.27 -5.80 0.17
N PRO A 188 4.59 -4.66 0.04
CA PRO A 188 5.11 -3.51 -0.68
C PRO A 188 6.15 -2.75 0.16
N PRO A 189 7.19 -2.13 -0.44
CA PRO A 189 8.17 -1.31 0.28
C PRO A 189 7.61 0.05 0.71
N VAL A 190 6.54 0.52 0.09
CA VAL A 190 5.87 1.79 0.40
C VAL A 190 4.39 1.54 0.70
N LEU A 191 3.90 2.15 1.76
CA LEU A 191 2.50 2.10 2.19
C LEU A 191 1.89 3.51 2.15
N ILE A 192 0.64 3.55 1.71
CA ILE A 192 -0.23 4.72 1.81
C ILE A 192 -1.39 4.32 2.71
N LEU A 193 -1.52 5.04 3.84
CA LEU A 193 -2.52 4.75 4.85
C LEU A 193 -3.47 5.94 4.95
N ASP A 194 -4.76 5.68 4.81
CA ASP A 194 -5.78 6.69 5.09
C ASP A 194 -6.42 6.39 6.44
N GLU A 195 -6.71 7.44 7.21
CA GLU A 195 -7.11 7.34 8.61
C GLU A 195 -8.45 6.58 8.76
N ALA A 196 -8.49 5.57 9.62
CA ALA A 196 -9.47 4.50 9.52
C ALA A 196 -10.13 4.10 10.85
N THR A 197 -10.41 5.00 11.78
CA THR A 197 -10.88 4.59 13.11
C THR A 197 -12.22 5.17 13.58
N SER A 198 -13.03 5.79 12.73
CA SER A 198 -14.36 6.22 13.16
C SER A 198 -15.36 5.05 13.22
N SER A 199 -15.91 4.77 14.39
CA SER A 199 -17.04 3.82 14.63
C SER A 199 -16.66 2.34 14.78
N ILE A 200 -15.47 2.02 15.31
CA ILE A 200 -15.04 0.66 15.62
C ILE A 200 -15.01 0.47 17.14
N ASP A 201 -15.34 -0.73 17.62
CA ASP A 201 -15.23 -1.04 19.05
C ASP A 201 -13.76 -1.05 19.50
N THR A 202 -13.51 -0.62 20.75
CA THR A 202 -12.14 -0.43 21.30
C THR A 202 -11.28 -1.68 21.22
N ARG A 203 -11.83 -2.89 21.32
CA ARG A 203 -11.07 -4.11 21.25
C ARG A 203 -10.57 -4.38 19.84
N THR A 204 -11.43 -4.18 18.86
CA THR A 204 -11.09 -4.35 17.44
C THR A 204 -10.16 -3.23 16.98
N GLU A 205 -10.34 -2.01 17.47
CA GLU A 205 -9.42 -0.89 17.22
C GLU A 205 -7.98 -1.22 17.65
N ALA A 206 -7.78 -1.74 18.85
CA ALA A 206 -6.45 -2.18 19.31
C ALA A 206 -5.83 -3.28 18.43
N LEU A 207 -6.65 -4.18 17.84
CA LEU A 207 -6.16 -5.19 16.90
C LEU A 207 -5.75 -4.56 15.56
N ILE A 208 -6.50 -3.56 15.09
CA ILE A 208 -6.19 -2.81 13.88
C ILE A 208 -4.89 -2.04 14.06
N GLU A 209 -4.75 -1.26 15.13
CA GLU A 209 -3.52 -0.53 15.45
C GLU A 209 -2.30 -1.44 15.47
N LYS A 210 -2.38 -2.57 16.18
CA LYS A 210 -1.30 -3.55 16.23
C LYS A 210 -0.99 -4.14 14.86
N GLY A 211 -2.01 -4.43 14.04
CA GLY A 211 -1.84 -4.93 12.68
C GLY A 211 -1.19 -3.90 11.77
N MET A 212 -1.59 -2.63 11.92
CA MET A 212 -0.98 -1.52 11.20
C MET A 212 0.48 -1.32 11.59
N ASP A 213 0.82 -1.36 12.87
CA ASP A 213 2.20 -1.25 13.34
C ASP A 213 3.09 -2.35 12.75
N GLN A 214 2.61 -3.59 12.77
CA GLN A 214 3.32 -4.73 12.15
C GLN A 214 3.46 -4.56 10.63
N LEU A 215 2.41 -4.07 9.97
CA LEU A 215 2.44 -3.81 8.53
C LEU A 215 3.43 -2.70 8.18
N MET A 216 3.55 -1.67 9.01
CA MET A 216 4.44 -0.52 8.79
C MET A 216 5.92 -0.81 9.04
N GLU A 217 6.25 -1.90 9.73
CA GLU A 217 7.63 -2.20 10.12
C GLU A 217 8.55 -2.33 8.90
N GLY A 218 9.65 -1.56 8.91
CA GLY A 218 10.65 -1.56 7.85
C GLY A 218 10.23 -0.91 6.52
N ARG A 219 9.03 -0.34 6.43
CA ARG A 219 8.49 0.27 5.20
C ARG A 219 8.44 1.78 5.27
N THR A 220 8.50 2.41 4.10
CA THR A 220 8.18 3.85 3.95
C THR A 220 6.67 4.02 4.00
N VAL A 221 6.17 4.93 4.81
CA VAL A 221 4.73 5.08 5.08
C VAL A 221 4.31 6.54 4.93
N PHE A 222 3.20 6.76 4.24
CA PHE A 222 2.52 8.03 4.09
C PHE A 222 1.10 7.95 4.62
#